data_ee8068dd72ac6e6a178ab96ac71989aa
#
_entry.id   ee8068dd72ac6e6a178ab96ac71989aa
#
_cell.length_a   1.000
_cell.length_b   1.000
_cell.length_c   1.000
_cell.angle_alpha   90.00
_cell.angle_beta   90.00
_cell.angle_gamma   90.00
#
_symmetry.space_group_name_H-M   'P 1'
#
loop_
_entity.id
_entity.type
_entity.pdbx_description
1 polymer ?
#
loop_
_entity_poly.entity_id
_entity_poly.type
_entity_poly.pdbx_seq_one_letter_code
_entity_poly.pdbx_strand_id
1 'polypeptide(L)'
;MKTCKEKALEWNVSPRSVNDMCKKGRIQGAIKEKGSWLIPDDSPKPMDGRVSNGKYIKKNMVAKAEVKPLPIGISDYVRAQEEYYYVDKTLLIKEFLDQKPLVSLFTRSRRFGKTLNMDMLRVFFEISDKNTSKYFADKNIWQCGEEYRSHQGKYPVIFLTFKDVKFDTWDATIDKIRGLLQEEYGRHQELLNSDKLSQYEKKYFTKIISATANEVELTSSLERLSKMLASHYDKAPVIIIDEYDTPIQEGYSKDFYDEIIGFMRNFFSGAFKDNKNLSYGFLTGILRIAQESIFGGLNNLTVNSVMDEEYDSFFGFTESEVKAMLSYYGVSDKEEELKDWYDGYLFGSEEIYNPWSVINYISKGCLPQAYWVNTGKNEILDDVLRVATDDITERLYDLLQGERVVARIDQNVVYRSLAEDPADIYSLLLVAGYLKTPKKELQADGSYLCEVSIPNREIAAVYKSEILSHFLQTGAITRTTANKIAESLYANDYKKLQSAIGEYMDKSISFFDGGAEGFYHGLMLGLIALMDNQYKIKSNRESGDGRFDVSLIPREKRYPGIILELKWKEKLSDVELEKWSNEALKQIGELRYDSEMKEDGITEILKFGIAFSGKKVCVRTE
;
A
#
# COMPACT_ATOMS: atom_id res chain seq x y z
N MET A 1 17.92 39.75 53.30
CA MET A 1 18.40 39.92 51.90
C MET A 1 19.54 38.97 51.65
N LYS A 2 19.42 38.09 50.64
CA LYS A 2 20.45 37.10 50.28
C LYS A 2 21.13 37.48 48.96
N THR A 3 22.37 37.09 48.80
CA THR A 3 23.11 37.27 47.54
C THR A 3 22.66 36.25 46.46
N CYS A 4 23.04 36.52 45.21
CA CYS A 4 22.76 35.57 44.14
C CYS A 4 23.39 34.17 44.37
N LYS A 5 24.51 34.10 45.13
CA LYS A 5 25.14 32.82 45.47
C LYS A 5 24.30 32.03 46.48
N GLU A 6 23.78 32.67 47.51
CA GLU A 6 22.97 32.04 48.55
C GLU A 6 21.60 31.60 48.00
N LYS A 7 20.95 32.43 47.19
CA LYS A 7 19.70 32.05 46.54
C LYS A 7 19.87 30.95 45.46
N ALA A 8 21.04 30.88 44.85
CA ALA A 8 21.38 29.83 43.90
C ALA A 8 21.44 28.44 44.58
N LEU A 9 22.00 28.39 45.79
CA LEU A 9 22.02 27.17 46.63
C LEU A 9 20.60 26.78 47.05
N GLU A 10 19.81 27.73 47.52
CA GLU A 10 18.41 27.51 47.96
C GLU A 10 17.50 27.00 46.82
N TRP A 11 17.67 27.53 45.62
CA TRP A 11 16.85 27.20 44.46
C TRP A 11 17.42 26.08 43.60
N ASN A 12 18.56 25.53 43.96
CA ASN A 12 19.30 24.50 43.19
C ASN A 12 19.53 24.92 41.74
N VAL A 13 20.13 26.09 41.53
CA VAL A 13 20.48 26.64 40.20
C VAL A 13 21.84 27.29 40.23
N SER A 14 22.43 27.63 39.08
CA SER A 14 23.70 28.32 39.03
C SER A 14 23.58 29.80 39.50
N PRO A 15 24.58 30.38 40.17
CA PRO A 15 24.61 31.81 40.53
C PRO A 15 24.42 32.73 39.32
N ARG A 16 24.91 32.31 38.15
CA ARG A 16 24.74 33.02 36.88
C ARG A 16 23.28 33.09 36.46
N SER A 17 22.51 32.01 36.68
CA SER A 17 21.06 31.94 36.38
C SER A 17 20.27 32.91 37.26
N VAL A 18 20.60 32.97 38.57
CA VAL A 18 19.92 33.92 39.49
C VAL A 18 20.25 35.37 39.12
N ASN A 19 21.50 35.66 38.78
CA ASN A 19 21.91 36.99 38.33
C ASN A 19 21.16 37.41 37.03
N ASP A 20 20.94 36.49 36.09
CA ASP A 20 20.20 36.75 34.87
C ASP A 20 18.69 36.98 35.14
N MET A 21 18.12 36.25 36.13
CA MET A 21 16.76 36.48 36.60
C MET A 21 16.58 37.87 37.23
N CYS A 22 17.57 38.32 38.03
CA CYS A 22 17.57 39.68 38.58
C CYS A 22 17.67 40.75 37.49
N LYS A 23 18.59 40.57 36.54
CA LYS A 23 18.76 41.50 35.39
C LYS A 23 17.47 41.63 34.55
N LYS A 24 16.72 40.56 34.40
CA LYS A 24 15.47 40.51 33.64
C LYS A 24 14.22 40.92 34.46
N GLY A 25 14.42 41.40 35.70
CA GLY A 25 13.33 41.85 36.57
C GLY A 25 12.35 40.73 37.01
N ARG A 26 12.78 39.46 36.96
CA ARG A 26 11.92 38.29 37.25
C ARG A 26 11.85 37.99 38.75
N ILE A 27 12.66 38.60 39.57
CA ILE A 27 12.66 38.46 41.04
C ILE A 27 12.14 39.76 41.64
N GLN A 28 10.94 39.72 42.18
CA GLN A 28 10.29 40.89 42.77
C GLN A 28 11.03 41.31 44.04
N GLY A 29 11.33 42.60 44.20
CA GLY A 29 12.03 43.13 45.37
C GLY A 29 13.56 42.96 45.35
N ALA A 30 14.17 42.43 44.28
CA ALA A 30 15.63 42.39 44.12
C ALA A 30 16.18 43.77 43.83
N ILE A 31 17.16 44.21 44.65
CA ILE A 31 17.86 45.51 44.51
C ILE A 31 19.33 45.30 44.19
N LYS A 32 19.95 46.26 43.49
CA LYS A 32 21.36 46.21 43.16
C LYS A 32 22.12 47.19 44.04
N GLU A 33 22.98 46.69 44.90
CA GLU A 33 23.78 47.50 45.84
C GLU A 33 25.27 47.17 45.69
N LYS A 34 26.14 48.20 45.62
CA LYS A 34 27.61 48.07 45.46
C LYS A 34 28.04 47.04 44.38
N GLY A 35 27.27 46.97 43.25
CA GLY A 35 27.58 46.06 42.13
C GLY A 35 26.99 44.64 42.25
N SER A 36 26.43 44.25 43.39
CA SER A 36 25.84 42.93 43.64
C SER A 36 24.32 43.01 43.79
N TRP A 37 23.62 41.95 43.38
CA TRP A 37 22.19 41.83 43.60
C TRP A 37 21.88 41.28 44.99
N LEU A 38 20.99 41.93 45.71
CA LEU A 38 20.39 41.49 46.96
C LEU A 38 18.91 41.15 46.74
N ILE A 39 18.53 39.95 47.19
CA ILE A 39 17.21 39.35 46.95
C ILE A 39 16.53 39.14 48.32
N PRO A 40 15.27 39.49 48.49
CA PRO A 40 14.55 39.21 49.72
C PRO A 40 14.58 37.72 50.12
N ASP A 41 14.72 37.46 51.41
CA ASP A 41 14.90 36.10 51.94
C ASP A 41 13.73 35.16 51.60
N ASP A 42 12.52 35.69 51.53
CA ASP A 42 11.25 35.01 51.27
C ASP A 42 10.90 34.96 49.75
N SER A 43 11.72 35.53 48.89
CA SER A 43 11.43 35.50 47.43
C SER A 43 11.34 34.05 46.89
N PRO A 44 10.20 33.67 46.27
CA PRO A 44 10.07 32.37 45.66
C PRO A 44 10.89 32.29 44.37
N LYS A 45 11.33 31.09 44.00
CA LYS A 45 12.02 30.85 42.72
C LYS A 45 11.07 31.19 41.55
N PRO A 46 11.46 32.14 40.67
CA PRO A 46 10.65 32.48 39.50
C PRO A 46 10.39 31.25 38.60
N MET A 47 9.15 31.08 38.15
CA MET A 47 8.81 30.01 37.20
C MET A 47 9.67 30.13 35.94
N ASP A 48 10.16 29.00 35.44
CA ASP A 48 10.90 28.97 34.16
C ASP A 48 9.97 29.33 33.01
N GLY A 49 10.21 30.45 32.35
CA GLY A 49 9.40 30.93 31.24
C GLY A 49 9.37 30.01 30.01
N ARG A 50 10.19 28.95 30.03
CA ARG A 50 10.15 27.89 29.00
C ARG A 50 9.03 26.89 29.24
N VAL A 51 8.45 26.89 30.43
CA VAL A 51 7.33 25.98 30.79
C VAL A 51 5.98 26.55 30.35
N SER A 52 5.88 27.90 30.15
CA SER A 52 4.60 28.56 29.84
C SER A 52 4.14 28.44 28.38
N ASN A 53 5.01 28.05 27.43
CA ASN A 53 4.68 27.91 26.01
C ASN A 53 4.78 26.48 25.47
N GLY A 54 4.76 25.47 26.35
CA GLY A 54 4.63 24.05 26.00
C GLY A 54 5.78 23.43 25.18
N LYS A 55 6.77 24.23 24.73
CA LYS A 55 7.83 23.78 23.81
C LYS A 55 8.93 22.92 24.45
N TYR A 56 9.04 22.86 25.79
CA TYR A 56 10.08 22.11 26.50
C TYR A 56 9.58 21.52 27.84
N ILE A 57 8.43 20.86 27.83
CA ILE A 57 8.07 20.01 28.94
C ILE A 57 8.90 18.73 28.82
N LYS A 58 9.99 18.60 29.59
CA LYS A 58 10.46 17.26 29.97
C LYS A 58 9.30 16.61 30.71
N LYS A 59 8.55 15.69 30.05
CA LYS A 59 7.64 14.79 30.75
C LYS A 59 8.43 14.19 31.91
N ASN A 60 7.97 14.41 33.15
CA ASN A 60 8.46 13.66 34.29
C ASN A 60 8.37 12.19 33.91
N MET A 61 9.50 11.52 33.80
CA MET A 61 9.59 10.08 33.67
C MET A 61 9.11 9.48 34.99
N VAL A 62 7.80 9.29 35.15
CA VAL A 62 7.33 8.07 35.79
C VAL A 62 7.97 6.97 34.96
N ALA A 63 8.62 6.00 35.57
CA ALA A 63 9.21 4.86 34.87
C ALA A 63 8.14 4.26 33.97
N LYS A 64 8.08 4.68 32.70
CA LYS A 64 7.26 4.04 31.70
C LYS A 64 7.86 2.65 31.54
N ALA A 65 7.05 1.62 31.72
CA ALA A 65 7.38 0.35 31.13
C ALA A 65 7.94 0.63 29.74
N GLU A 66 9.12 0.08 29.45
CA GLU A 66 9.84 0.37 28.21
C GLU A 66 8.94 0.04 27.04
N VAL A 67 8.43 1.09 26.35
CA VAL A 67 7.50 0.94 25.24
C VAL A 67 8.30 0.36 24.08
N LYS A 68 8.01 -0.89 23.72
CA LYS A 68 8.67 -1.55 22.58
C LYS A 68 8.45 -0.73 21.30
N PRO A 69 9.46 -0.58 20.44
CA PRO A 69 9.31 0.09 19.16
C PRO A 69 8.40 -0.71 18.21
N LEU A 70 7.89 -0.05 17.17
CA LEU A 70 7.10 -0.70 16.11
C LEU A 70 8.01 -1.44 15.10
N PRO A 71 7.60 -2.61 14.56
CA PRO A 71 8.43 -3.47 13.72
C PRO A 71 8.48 -3.01 12.25
N ILE A 72 8.94 -1.78 12.00
CA ILE A 72 9.00 -1.22 10.64
C ILE A 72 10.06 -1.95 9.82
N GLY A 73 9.63 -2.66 8.77
CA GLY A 73 10.51 -3.40 7.87
C GLY A 73 11.09 -4.69 8.46
N ILE A 74 10.59 -5.16 9.59
CA ILE A 74 10.99 -6.41 10.23
C ILE A 74 10.18 -7.56 9.64
N SER A 75 10.89 -8.57 9.12
CA SER A 75 10.32 -9.82 8.59
C SER A 75 10.77 -11.07 9.36
N ASP A 76 11.69 -10.93 10.30
CA ASP A 76 12.17 -11.99 11.19
C ASP A 76 11.26 -12.05 12.41
N TYR A 77 10.58 -13.19 12.61
CA TYR A 77 9.62 -13.40 13.69
C TYR A 77 10.29 -13.37 15.07
N VAL A 78 11.46 -14.01 15.20
CA VAL A 78 12.20 -14.05 16.46
C VAL A 78 12.56 -12.64 16.91
N ARG A 79 13.11 -11.87 16.01
CA ARG A 79 13.45 -10.48 16.26
C ARG A 79 12.22 -9.62 16.56
N ALA A 80 11.12 -9.82 15.83
CA ALA A 80 9.86 -9.14 16.08
C ALA A 80 9.35 -9.39 17.52
N GLN A 81 9.47 -10.61 18.04
CA GLN A 81 9.07 -10.96 19.40
C GLN A 81 9.99 -10.37 20.47
N GLU A 82 11.29 -10.41 20.26
CA GLU A 82 12.27 -9.98 21.27
C GLU A 82 12.34 -8.46 21.40
N GLU A 83 12.38 -7.74 20.28
CA GLU A 83 12.71 -6.32 20.24
C GLU A 83 11.52 -5.38 20.05
N TYR A 84 10.39 -5.86 19.47
CA TYR A 84 9.33 -4.98 18.97
C TYR A 84 7.95 -5.28 19.57
N TYR A 85 7.02 -4.34 19.38
CA TYR A 85 5.60 -4.59 19.63
C TYR A 85 5.06 -5.50 18.52
N TYR A 86 4.70 -6.70 18.88
CA TYR A 86 4.19 -7.71 17.95
C TYR A 86 2.69 -7.95 18.19
N VAL A 87 1.90 -7.92 17.11
CA VAL A 87 0.49 -8.33 17.13
C VAL A 87 0.41 -9.83 16.90
N ASP A 88 -0.21 -10.54 17.84
CA ASP A 88 -0.25 -12.00 17.84
C ASP A 88 -1.15 -12.56 16.74
N LYS A 89 -0.54 -13.19 15.74
CA LYS A 89 -1.21 -13.89 14.62
C LYS A 89 -1.05 -15.41 14.70
N THR A 90 -0.64 -15.96 15.84
CA THR A 90 -0.31 -17.38 15.96
C THR A 90 -1.52 -18.31 15.84
N LEU A 91 -2.76 -17.82 15.96
CA LEU A 91 -3.96 -18.60 15.69
C LEU A 91 -4.10 -19.01 14.22
N LEU A 92 -3.35 -18.41 13.30
CA LEU A 92 -3.18 -18.90 11.92
C LEU A 92 -2.74 -20.39 11.92
N ILE A 93 -1.85 -20.77 12.86
CA ILE A 93 -1.37 -22.14 12.99
C ILE A 93 -2.51 -23.08 13.39
N LYS A 94 -3.36 -22.62 14.32
CA LYS A 94 -4.52 -23.40 14.78
C LYS A 94 -5.47 -23.66 13.62
N GLU A 95 -5.92 -22.60 12.96
CA GLU A 95 -6.88 -22.71 11.86
C GLU A 95 -6.36 -23.62 10.74
N PHE A 96 -5.08 -23.47 10.39
CA PHE A 96 -4.42 -24.36 9.43
C PHE A 96 -4.44 -25.84 9.86
N LEU A 97 -4.09 -26.13 11.11
CA LEU A 97 -4.05 -27.50 11.63
C LEU A 97 -5.46 -28.11 11.76
N ASP A 98 -6.48 -27.31 12.01
CA ASP A 98 -7.88 -27.75 12.07
C ASP A 98 -8.41 -28.15 10.68
N GLN A 99 -8.14 -27.34 9.66
CA GLN A 99 -8.59 -27.59 8.29
C GLN A 99 -7.78 -28.67 7.57
N LYS A 100 -6.53 -28.88 7.97
CA LYS A 100 -5.58 -29.88 7.43
C LYS A 100 -5.43 -29.85 5.91
N PRO A 101 -5.31 -28.71 5.24
CA PRO A 101 -4.97 -28.70 3.83
C PRO A 101 -3.55 -29.22 3.62
N LEU A 102 -3.31 -29.91 2.51
CA LEU A 102 -1.94 -30.36 2.23
C LEU A 102 -1.07 -29.18 1.76
N VAL A 103 -1.62 -28.31 0.89
CA VAL A 103 -0.94 -27.10 0.40
C VAL A 103 -1.92 -25.94 0.46
N SER A 104 -1.50 -24.84 1.10
CA SER A 104 -2.28 -23.58 1.17
C SER A 104 -1.56 -22.47 0.42
N LEU A 105 -2.29 -21.80 -0.46
CA LEU A 105 -1.88 -20.56 -1.09
C LEU A 105 -2.67 -19.39 -0.47
N PHE A 106 -1.97 -18.43 0.10
CA PHE A 106 -2.55 -17.20 0.63
C PHE A 106 -2.28 -16.05 -0.34
N THR A 107 -3.32 -15.60 -1.02
CA THR A 107 -3.23 -14.41 -1.87
C THR A 107 -3.69 -13.18 -1.09
N ARG A 108 -2.76 -12.29 -0.81
CA ARG A 108 -2.98 -11.06 -0.05
C ARG A 108 -2.17 -9.93 -0.68
N SER A 109 -2.68 -8.73 -0.57
CA SER A 109 -2.01 -7.51 -1.06
C SER A 109 -0.63 -7.32 -0.44
N ARG A 110 0.20 -6.48 -1.06
CA ARG A 110 1.52 -6.12 -0.51
C ARG A 110 1.38 -5.44 0.86
N ARG A 111 2.35 -5.68 1.77
CA ARG A 111 2.43 -5.04 3.10
C ARG A 111 1.41 -5.50 4.14
N PHE A 112 0.72 -6.61 3.92
CA PHE A 112 -0.23 -7.21 4.87
C PHE A 112 0.40 -8.28 5.79
N GLY A 113 1.71 -8.27 5.97
CA GLY A 113 2.39 -9.15 6.94
C GLY A 113 2.64 -10.59 6.47
N LYS A 114 2.52 -10.89 5.16
CA LYS A 114 2.75 -12.23 4.60
C LYS A 114 4.08 -12.85 5.04
N THR A 115 5.19 -12.18 4.74
CA THR A 115 6.54 -12.67 5.04
C THR A 115 6.75 -12.94 6.54
N LEU A 116 6.25 -12.06 7.43
CA LEU A 116 6.37 -12.25 8.87
C LEU A 116 5.57 -13.47 9.36
N ASN A 117 4.38 -13.68 8.81
CA ASN A 117 3.58 -14.87 9.11
C ASN A 117 4.24 -16.16 8.59
N MET A 118 4.85 -16.12 7.40
CA MET A 118 5.59 -17.28 6.87
C MET A 118 6.81 -17.60 7.72
N ASP A 119 7.53 -16.59 8.20
CA ASP A 119 8.65 -16.80 9.11
C ASP A 119 8.18 -17.28 10.50
N MET A 120 7.02 -16.81 10.99
CA MET A 120 6.38 -17.36 12.19
C MET A 120 6.08 -18.86 12.03
N LEU A 121 5.49 -19.28 10.90
CA LEU A 121 5.23 -20.70 10.61
C LEU A 121 6.54 -21.49 10.56
N ARG A 122 7.58 -20.96 9.90
CA ARG A 122 8.92 -21.57 9.89
C ARG A 122 9.44 -21.81 11.31
N VAL A 123 9.48 -20.77 12.14
CA VAL A 123 10.00 -20.85 13.52
C VAL A 123 9.15 -21.80 14.38
N PHE A 124 7.85 -21.91 14.11
CA PHE A 124 6.97 -22.84 14.82
C PHE A 124 7.25 -24.29 14.45
N PHE A 125 7.29 -24.61 13.16
CA PHE A 125 7.41 -26.02 12.73
C PHE A 125 8.85 -26.56 12.76
N GLU A 126 9.84 -25.69 12.54
CA GLU A 126 11.23 -26.08 12.26
C GLU A 126 11.92 -26.78 13.44
N ILE A 127 12.50 -27.97 13.17
CA ILE A 127 13.44 -28.65 14.08
C ILE A 127 14.65 -27.74 14.27
N SER A 128 14.99 -27.44 15.52
CA SER A 128 16.10 -26.54 15.85
C SER A 128 16.79 -26.99 17.13
N ASP A 129 18.12 -26.83 17.19
CA ASP A 129 18.90 -27.01 18.40
C ASP A 129 18.60 -25.95 19.47
N LYS A 130 17.98 -24.83 19.05
CA LYS A 130 17.56 -23.75 19.94
C LYS A 130 16.14 -23.99 20.41
N ASN A 131 15.88 -23.68 21.69
CA ASN A 131 14.51 -23.70 22.21
C ASN A 131 13.68 -22.55 21.61
N THR A 132 12.92 -22.84 20.54
CA THR A 132 12.04 -21.89 19.87
C THR A 132 10.65 -21.80 20.51
N SER A 133 10.26 -22.77 21.36
CA SER A 133 8.96 -22.76 22.04
C SER A 133 8.74 -21.53 22.94
N LYS A 134 9.82 -20.93 23.44
CA LYS A 134 9.77 -19.70 24.25
C LYS A 134 9.10 -18.52 23.52
N TYR A 135 9.13 -18.49 22.17
CA TYR A 135 8.53 -17.43 21.36
C TYR A 135 7.01 -17.59 21.18
N PHE A 136 6.49 -18.74 21.60
CA PHE A 136 5.07 -19.08 21.50
C PHE A 136 4.40 -19.23 22.86
N ALA A 137 5.16 -19.38 23.94
CA ALA A 137 4.67 -19.71 25.27
C ALA A 137 3.67 -18.69 25.85
N ASP A 138 3.77 -17.43 25.47
CA ASP A 138 2.87 -16.32 25.84
C ASP A 138 1.83 -15.98 24.76
N LYS A 139 1.77 -16.75 23.66
CA LYS A 139 0.90 -16.51 22.50
C LYS A 139 -0.38 -17.36 22.57
N ASN A 140 -1.38 -16.91 21.80
CA ASN A 140 -2.70 -17.54 21.76
C ASN A 140 -2.65 -19.01 21.37
N ILE A 141 -1.78 -19.39 20.41
CA ILE A 141 -1.61 -20.80 19.99
C ILE A 141 -1.24 -21.70 21.16
N TRP A 142 -0.46 -21.20 22.14
CA TRP A 142 -0.03 -22.01 23.28
C TRP A 142 -1.17 -22.34 24.22
N GLN A 143 -2.23 -21.52 24.25
CA GLN A 143 -3.44 -21.73 25.05
C GLN A 143 -4.42 -22.73 24.41
N CYS A 144 -4.24 -23.05 23.11
CA CYS A 144 -5.17 -23.90 22.36
C CYS A 144 -5.09 -25.39 22.72
N GLY A 145 -4.04 -25.85 23.38
CA GLY A 145 -3.93 -27.24 23.84
C GLY A 145 -2.71 -27.99 23.30
N GLU A 146 -2.54 -29.23 23.81
CA GLU A 146 -1.36 -30.06 23.48
C GLU A 146 -1.39 -30.56 22.02
N GLU A 147 -2.57 -30.70 21.44
CA GLU A 147 -2.70 -31.13 20.04
C GLU A 147 -1.97 -30.17 19.08
N TYR A 148 -1.98 -28.86 19.35
CA TYR A 148 -1.26 -27.87 18.54
C TYR A 148 0.20 -27.74 18.97
N ARG A 149 0.46 -27.72 20.29
CA ARG A 149 1.84 -27.62 20.83
C ARG A 149 2.73 -28.77 20.39
N SER A 150 2.15 -29.97 20.22
CA SER A 150 2.89 -31.18 19.79
C SER A 150 3.52 -31.05 18.38
N HIS A 151 3.08 -30.07 17.57
CA HIS A 151 3.65 -29.78 16.25
C HIS A 151 4.89 -28.86 16.32
N GLN A 152 5.09 -28.14 17.44
CA GLN A 152 6.16 -27.15 17.55
C GLN A 152 7.54 -27.83 17.56
N GLY A 153 8.42 -27.39 16.63
CA GLY A 153 9.79 -27.90 16.49
C GLY A 153 9.89 -29.34 16.03
N LYS A 154 8.94 -29.87 15.24
CA LYS A 154 8.83 -31.27 14.87
C LYS A 154 9.06 -31.59 13.39
N TYR A 155 9.29 -30.59 12.56
CA TYR A 155 9.40 -30.81 11.12
C TYR A 155 10.70 -30.21 10.58
N PRO A 156 11.40 -30.87 9.66
CA PRO A 156 12.35 -30.13 8.81
C PRO A 156 11.58 -29.13 7.96
N VAL A 157 12.17 -27.96 7.71
CA VAL A 157 11.48 -26.88 6.97
C VAL A 157 12.35 -26.41 5.81
N ILE A 158 11.77 -26.36 4.62
CA ILE A 158 12.33 -25.71 3.43
C ILE A 158 11.67 -24.33 3.33
N PHE A 159 12.48 -23.27 3.32
CA PHE A 159 11.98 -21.89 3.29
C PHE A 159 12.62 -21.09 2.17
N LEU A 160 11.82 -20.65 1.20
CA LEU A 160 12.26 -19.79 0.11
C LEU A 160 11.45 -18.50 0.06
N THR A 161 12.09 -17.36 -0.24
CA THR A 161 11.41 -16.12 -0.57
C THR A 161 11.90 -15.58 -1.90
N PHE A 162 10.97 -15.28 -2.79
CA PHE A 162 11.26 -14.73 -4.11
C PHE A 162 11.18 -13.20 -4.16
N LYS A 163 11.03 -12.52 -3.02
CA LYS A 163 10.85 -11.06 -2.91
C LYS A 163 11.90 -10.23 -3.67
N ASP A 164 13.13 -10.74 -3.73
CA ASP A 164 14.28 -10.07 -4.35
C ASP A 164 14.63 -10.64 -5.74
N VAL A 165 13.77 -11.47 -6.32
CA VAL A 165 13.95 -12.01 -7.68
C VAL A 165 13.30 -11.06 -8.68
N LYS A 166 13.98 -9.94 -8.93
CA LYS A 166 13.53 -8.82 -9.75
C LYS A 166 14.65 -8.40 -10.71
N PHE A 167 14.67 -9.01 -11.87
CA PHE A 167 15.71 -8.80 -12.88
C PHE A 167 15.11 -8.58 -14.26
N ASP A 168 15.84 -7.88 -15.12
CA ASP A 168 15.39 -7.52 -16.46
C ASP A 168 15.55 -8.65 -17.49
N THR A 169 16.20 -9.77 -17.13
CA THR A 169 16.45 -10.90 -18.06
C THR A 169 16.26 -12.24 -17.39
N TRP A 170 15.89 -13.25 -18.19
CA TRP A 170 15.79 -14.63 -17.74
C TRP A 170 17.09 -15.17 -17.12
N ASP A 171 18.23 -14.95 -17.76
CA ASP A 171 19.53 -15.43 -17.27
C ASP A 171 19.85 -14.91 -15.86
N ALA A 172 19.63 -13.63 -15.61
CA ALA A 172 19.85 -13.04 -14.28
C ALA A 172 18.82 -13.56 -13.26
N THR A 173 17.58 -13.80 -13.68
CA THR A 173 16.52 -14.35 -12.85
C THR A 173 16.84 -15.78 -12.41
N ILE A 174 17.23 -16.67 -13.33
CA ILE A 174 17.57 -18.05 -13.00
C ILE A 174 18.85 -18.14 -12.16
N ASP A 175 19.82 -17.27 -12.37
CA ASP A 175 21.02 -17.18 -11.54
C ASP A 175 20.69 -16.76 -10.10
N LYS A 176 19.77 -15.82 -9.91
CA LYS A 176 19.29 -15.48 -8.57
C LYS A 176 18.55 -16.64 -7.90
N ILE A 177 17.67 -17.34 -8.63
CA ILE A 177 16.99 -18.56 -8.13
C ILE A 177 18.01 -19.63 -7.74
N ARG A 178 19.06 -19.84 -8.54
CA ARG A 178 20.17 -20.73 -8.21
C ARG A 178 20.82 -20.35 -6.88
N GLY A 179 21.08 -19.05 -6.66
CA GLY A 179 21.62 -18.55 -5.40
C GLY A 179 20.71 -18.81 -4.20
N LEU A 180 19.39 -18.61 -4.33
CA LEU A 180 18.43 -18.93 -3.28
C LEU A 180 18.42 -20.42 -2.92
N LEU A 181 18.50 -21.29 -3.93
CA LEU A 181 18.58 -22.72 -3.71
C LEU A 181 19.92 -23.13 -3.05
N GLN A 182 21.02 -22.48 -3.41
CA GLN A 182 22.32 -22.69 -2.72
C GLN A 182 22.22 -22.34 -1.23
N GLU A 183 21.62 -21.19 -0.90
CA GLU A 183 21.43 -20.76 0.48
C GLU A 183 20.55 -21.75 1.25
N GLU A 184 19.44 -22.20 0.66
CA GLU A 184 18.52 -23.13 1.30
C GLU A 184 19.15 -24.53 1.51
N TYR A 185 19.82 -25.06 0.51
CA TYR A 185 20.57 -26.31 0.67
C TYR A 185 21.70 -26.15 1.69
N GLY A 186 22.34 -24.97 1.73
CA GLY A 186 23.35 -24.62 2.71
C GLY A 186 22.87 -24.66 4.16
N ARG A 187 21.56 -24.46 4.40
CA ARG A 187 20.96 -24.61 5.74
C ARG A 187 20.87 -26.07 6.19
N HIS A 188 20.94 -27.02 5.27
CA HIS A 188 20.77 -28.47 5.51
C HIS A 188 22.06 -29.26 5.24
N GLN A 189 23.22 -28.70 5.58
CA GLN A 189 24.53 -29.37 5.36
C GLN A 189 24.71 -30.67 6.10
N GLU A 190 23.95 -30.90 7.19
CA GLU A 190 23.91 -32.15 7.92
C GLU A 190 23.57 -33.37 7.03
N LEU A 191 22.81 -33.14 5.94
CA LEU A 191 22.45 -34.18 4.97
C LEU A 191 23.68 -34.81 4.29
N LEU A 192 24.80 -34.09 4.13
CA LEU A 192 26.03 -34.61 3.56
C LEU A 192 26.66 -35.70 4.44
N ASN A 193 26.44 -35.62 5.76
CA ASN A 193 26.94 -36.57 6.74
C ASN A 193 25.92 -37.67 7.10
N SER A 194 24.73 -37.64 6.50
CA SER A 194 23.67 -38.60 6.79
C SER A 194 24.00 -40.01 6.26
N ASP A 195 23.91 -41.02 7.10
CA ASP A 195 24.08 -42.44 6.71
C ASP A 195 22.86 -42.98 5.96
N LYS A 196 21.73 -42.29 6.02
CA LYS A 196 20.48 -42.67 5.35
C LYS A 196 20.44 -42.26 3.88
N LEU A 197 21.33 -41.36 3.44
CA LEU A 197 21.37 -40.86 2.06
C LEU A 197 22.37 -41.64 1.20
N SER A 198 21.95 -41.96 -0.02
CA SER A 198 22.81 -42.56 -1.04
C SER A 198 23.87 -41.58 -1.53
N GLN A 199 24.98 -42.10 -2.08
CA GLN A 199 26.03 -41.31 -2.72
C GLN A 199 25.49 -40.49 -3.91
N TYR A 200 24.44 -40.96 -4.59
CA TYR A 200 23.79 -40.24 -5.67
C TYR A 200 23.07 -38.97 -5.16
N GLU A 201 22.34 -39.08 -4.06
CA GLU A 201 21.65 -37.94 -3.43
C GLU A 201 22.64 -36.90 -2.91
N LYS A 202 23.73 -37.34 -2.26
CA LYS A 202 24.81 -36.44 -1.80
C LYS A 202 25.52 -35.74 -2.98
N LYS A 203 25.73 -36.43 -4.09
CA LYS A 203 26.31 -35.85 -5.30
C LYS A 203 25.38 -34.78 -5.88
N TYR A 204 24.07 -35.03 -5.91
CA TYR A 204 23.11 -34.04 -6.37
C TYR A 204 23.07 -32.79 -5.44
N PHE A 205 23.04 -33.04 -4.12
CA PHE A 205 23.12 -31.98 -3.12
C PHE A 205 24.34 -31.08 -3.34
N THR A 206 25.51 -31.70 -3.57
CA THR A 206 26.76 -30.98 -3.84
C THR A 206 26.68 -30.15 -5.13
N LYS A 207 25.99 -30.60 -6.19
CA LYS A 207 25.79 -29.83 -7.41
C LYS A 207 25.02 -28.53 -7.15
N ILE A 208 23.97 -28.59 -6.32
CA ILE A 208 23.20 -27.39 -5.96
C ILE A 208 24.07 -26.41 -5.17
N ILE A 209 24.76 -26.86 -4.12
CA ILE A 209 25.61 -26.00 -3.29
C ILE A 209 26.74 -25.36 -4.11
N SER A 210 27.34 -26.12 -5.03
CA SER A 210 28.45 -25.63 -5.87
C SER A 210 28.01 -24.80 -7.10
N ALA A 211 26.71 -24.53 -7.26
CA ALA A 211 26.13 -23.84 -8.42
C ALA A 211 26.42 -24.50 -9.77
N THR A 212 26.64 -25.82 -9.81
CA THR A 212 26.95 -26.56 -11.04
C THR A 212 25.74 -27.32 -11.59
N ALA A 213 24.59 -27.22 -10.93
CA ALA A 213 23.33 -27.78 -11.41
C ALA A 213 22.83 -27.02 -12.64
N ASN A 214 22.37 -27.74 -13.66
CA ASN A 214 21.71 -27.14 -14.80
C ASN A 214 20.24 -26.77 -14.47
N GLU A 215 19.57 -26.05 -15.35
CA GLU A 215 18.20 -25.57 -15.15
C GLU A 215 17.21 -26.71 -14.87
N VAL A 216 17.27 -27.81 -15.59
CA VAL A 216 16.41 -28.98 -15.36
C VAL A 216 16.66 -29.59 -13.98
N GLU A 217 17.91 -29.63 -13.52
CA GLU A 217 18.22 -30.08 -12.16
C GLU A 217 17.67 -29.11 -11.11
N LEU A 218 17.66 -27.78 -11.38
CA LEU A 218 17.06 -26.82 -10.47
C LEU A 218 15.54 -27.01 -10.33
N THR A 219 14.81 -27.36 -11.40
CA THR A 219 13.36 -27.60 -11.30
C THR A 219 13.01 -28.77 -10.37
N SER A 220 13.89 -29.75 -10.21
CA SER A 220 13.68 -30.91 -9.32
C SER A 220 14.21 -30.70 -7.89
N SER A 221 14.77 -29.53 -7.60
CA SER A 221 15.53 -29.32 -6.35
C SER A 221 14.67 -29.44 -5.08
N LEU A 222 13.45 -28.89 -5.07
CA LEU A 222 12.56 -28.97 -3.90
C LEU A 222 12.09 -30.40 -3.63
N GLU A 223 11.70 -31.14 -4.67
CA GLU A 223 11.30 -32.55 -4.54
C GLU A 223 12.43 -33.38 -3.93
N ARG A 224 13.65 -33.23 -4.47
CA ARG A 224 14.81 -34.00 -4.01
C ARG A 224 15.24 -33.59 -2.61
N LEU A 225 15.20 -32.30 -2.26
CA LEU A 225 15.50 -31.85 -0.90
C LEU A 225 14.45 -32.39 0.08
N SER A 226 13.16 -32.37 -0.27
CA SER A 226 12.09 -32.97 0.54
C SER A 226 12.34 -34.44 0.83
N LYS A 227 12.71 -35.20 -0.19
CA LYS A 227 13.02 -36.62 -0.04
C LYS A 227 14.23 -36.86 0.87
N MET A 228 15.31 -36.09 0.69
CA MET A 228 16.53 -36.22 1.51
C MET A 228 16.25 -35.89 2.98
N LEU A 229 15.49 -34.80 3.23
CA LEU A 229 15.09 -34.40 4.58
C LEU A 229 14.17 -35.45 5.22
N ALA A 230 13.17 -35.95 4.48
CA ALA A 230 12.28 -37.00 4.98
C ALA A 230 13.04 -38.28 5.35
N SER A 231 14.04 -38.68 4.55
CA SER A 231 14.89 -39.83 4.83
C SER A 231 15.79 -39.63 6.04
N HIS A 232 16.35 -38.43 6.21
CA HIS A 232 17.25 -38.10 7.31
C HIS A 232 16.54 -38.03 8.66
N TYR A 233 15.42 -37.28 8.71
CA TYR A 233 14.70 -37.02 9.96
C TYR A 233 13.58 -38.03 10.26
N ASP A 234 13.29 -38.98 9.38
CA ASP A 234 12.11 -39.88 9.44
C ASP A 234 10.80 -39.10 9.55
N LYS A 235 10.80 -37.87 9.01
CA LYS A 235 9.68 -36.95 9.05
C LYS A 235 9.65 -36.11 7.77
N ALA A 236 8.53 -36.11 7.08
CA ALA A 236 8.36 -35.29 5.89
C ALA A 236 8.44 -33.77 6.23
N PRO A 237 9.11 -32.95 5.40
CA PRO A 237 9.27 -31.53 5.65
C PRO A 237 7.99 -30.72 5.43
N VAL A 238 8.02 -29.51 5.96
CA VAL A 238 7.14 -28.41 5.58
C VAL A 238 7.86 -27.57 4.54
N ILE A 239 7.18 -27.20 3.45
CA ILE A 239 7.71 -26.30 2.42
C ILE A 239 6.98 -24.97 2.52
N ILE A 240 7.72 -23.88 2.67
CA ILE A 240 7.19 -22.51 2.75
C ILE A 240 7.82 -21.69 1.63
N ILE A 241 6.99 -21.11 0.77
CA ILE A 241 7.42 -20.25 -0.35
C ILE A 241 6.71 -18.91 -0.27
N ASP A 242 7.49 -17.86 -0.03
CA ASP A 242 7.00 -16.49 0.10
C ASP A 242 7.20 -15.72 -1.20
N GLU A 243 6.18 -14.92 -1.58
CA GLU A 243 6.14 -14.08 -2.78
C GLU A 243 6.46 -14.86 -4.09
N TYR A 244 5.80 -16.03 -4.27
CA TYR A 244 6.05 -16.93 -5.40
C TYR A 244 5.80 -16.29 -6.78
N ASP A 245 4.95 -15.29 -6.84
CA ASP A 245 4.51 -14.61 -8.05
C ASP A 245 5.42 -13.43 -8.46
N THR A 246 6.34 -12.99 -7.61
CA THR A 246 7.26 -11.89 -7.90
C THR A 246 8.08 -12.11 -9.18
N PRO A 247 8.78 -13.23 -9.40
CA PRO A 247 9.52 -13.44 -10.64
C PRO A 247 8.63 -13.59 -11.87
N ILE A 248 7.37 -13.99 -11.70
CA ILE A 248 6.40 -14.12 -12.77
C ILE A 248 5.91 -12.74 -13.22
N GLN A 249 5.65 -11.83 -12.27
CA GLN A 249 5.34 -10.44 -12.55
C GLN A 249 6.47 -9.76 -13.32
N GLU A 250 7.73 -9.95 -12.91
CA GLU A 250 8.89 -9.41 -13.63
C GLU A 250 9.00 -10.01 -15.04
N GLY A 251 8.77 -11.31 -15.20
CA GLY A 251 8.76 -11.97 -16.52
C GLY A 251 7.74 -11.37 -17.47
N TYR A 252 6.54 -11.03 -16.98
CA TYR A 252 5.51 -10.35 -17.75
C TYR A 252 5.94 -8.94 -18.16
N SER A 253 6.51 -8.17 -17.24
CA SER A 253 6.93 -6.78 -17.48
C SER A 253 8.21 -6.66 -18.33
N LYS A 254 8.99 -7.76 -18.50
CA LYS A 254 10.34 -7.77 -19.11
C LYS A 254 10.49 -8.79 -20.24
N ASP A 255 9.38 -9.27 -20.79
CA ASP A 255 9.32 -10.13 -21.99
C ASP A 255 10.02 -11.51 -21.88
N PHE A 256 10.10 -12.10 -20.67
CA PHE A 256 10.56 -13.49 -20.45
C PHE A 256 9.52 -14.35 -19.70
N TYR A 257 8.25 -14.07 -19.96
CA TYR A 257 7.12 -14.69 -19.27
C TYR A 257 7.02 -16.19 -19.49
N ASP A 258 7.22 -16.66 -20.73
CA ASP A 258 7.08 -18.07 -21.07
C ASP A 258 8.19 -18.91 -20.41
N GLU A 259 9.41 -18.39 -20.30
CA GLU A 259 10.53 -19.03 -19.62
C GLU A 259 10.27 -19.21 -18.14
N ILE A 260 9.87 -18.15 -17.44
CA ILE A 260 9.61 -18.21 -16.00
C ILE A 260 8.40 -19.10 -15.68
N ILE A 261 7.34 -19.06 -16.48
CA ILE A 261 6.17 -19.95 -16.32
C ILE A 261 6.57 -21.41 -16.52
N GLY A 262 7.35 -21.71 -17.55
CA GLY A 262 7.88 -23.05 -17.83
C GLY A 262 8.71 -23.62 -16.67
N PHE A 263 9.60 -22.79 -16.13
CA PHE A 263 10.41 -23.15 -14.97
C PHE A 263 9.56 -23.38 -13.72
N MET A 264 8.73 -22.39 -13.33
CA MET A 264 7.93 -22.44 -12.09
C MET A 264 6.93 -23.58 -12.08
N ARG A 265 6.32 -23.90 -13.24
CA ARG A 265 5.43 -25.06 -13.38
C ARG A 265 6.11 -26.37 -12.96
N ASN A 266 7.30 -26.64 -13.49
CA ASN A 266 8.05 -27.84 -13.18
C ASN A 266 8.55 -27.84 -11.72
N PHE A 267 9.02 -26.69 -11.25
CA PHE A 267 9.54 -26.49 -9.91
C PHE A 267 8.48 -26.76 -8.83
N PHE A 268 7.28 -26.21 -8.99
CA PHE A 268 6.17 -26.41 -8.05
C PHE A 268 5.49 -27.78 -8.22
N SER A 269 5.41 -28.29 -9.42
CA SER A 269 4.89 -29.64 -9.65
C SER A 269 5.70 -30.67 -8.88
N GLY A 270 7.02 -30.63 -8.94
CA GLY A 270 7.87 -31.54 -8.18
C GLY A 270 7.75 -31.35 -6.67
N ALA A 271 7.60 -30.11 -6.21
CA ALA A 271 7.49 -29.80 -4.78
C ALA A 271 6.16 -30.26 -4.17
N PHE A 272 5.03 -30.11 -4.86
CA PHE A 272 3.69 -30.19 -4.29
C PHE A 272 2.80 -31.28 -4.90
N LYS A 273 2.99 -31.64 -6.18
CA LYS A 273 2.14 -32.64 -6.84
C LYS A 273 2.59 -34.03 -6.47
N ASP A 274 1.69 -34.81 -5.88
CA ASP A 274 1.94 -36.23 -5.52
C ASP A 274 3.24 -36.46 -4.71
N ASN A 275 3.78 -35.41 -4.07
CA ASN A 275 4.99 -35.50 -3.26
C ASN A 275 4.70 -36.20 -1.93
N LYS A 276 5.04 -37.51 -1.85
CA LYS A 276 4.87 -38.33 -0.64
C LYS A 276 5.75 -37.89 0.53
N ASN A 277 6.75 -37.04 0.26
CA ASN A 277 7.66 -36.50 1.25
C ASN A 277 7.30 -35.06 1.61
N LEU A 278 6.03 -34.70 1.60
CA LEU A 278 5.51 -33.40 2.00
C LEU A 278 4.57 -33.56 3.19
N SER A 279 4.83 -32.86 4.30
CA SER A 279 3.87 -32.74 5.41
C SER A 279 2.86 -31.64 5.14
N TYR A 280 3.33 -30.44 4.87
CA TYR A 280 2.52 -29.27 4.58
C TYR A 280 3.24 -28.33 3.60
N GLY A 281 2.46 -27.64 2.77
CA GLY A 281 2.93 -26.60 1.87
C GLY A 281 2.26 -25.27 2.16
N PHE A 282 3.05 -24.19 2.21
CA PHE A 282 2.57 -22.81 2.34
C PHE A 282 3.15 -21.97 1.22
N LEU A 283 2.28 -21.28 0.50
CA LEU A 283 2.67 -20.31 -0.53
C LEU A 283 2.02 -18.97 -0.23
N THR A 284 2.74 -17.89 -0.50
CA THR A 284 2.15 -16.54 -0.51
C THR A 284 2.45 -15.79 -1.80
N GLY A 285 1.50 -14.99 -2.22
CA GLY A 285 1.59 -14.11 -3.38
C GLY A 285 0.53 -13.01 -3.34
N ILE A 286 0.44 -12.25 -4.41
CA ILE A 286 -0.64 -11.29 -4.64
C ILE A 286 -1.73 -11.98 -5.46
N LEU A 287 -1.35 -12.65 -6.54
CA LEU A 287 -2.27 -13.28 -7.50
C LEU A 287 -2.33 -14.79 -7.33
N ARG A 288 -3.48 -15.36 -7.71
CA ARG A 288 -3.62 -16.77 -8.00
C ARG A 288 -3.28 -17.02 -9.48
N ILE A 289 -2.04 -17.30 -9.81
CA ILE A 289 -1.64 -17.57 -11.21
C ILE A 289 -2.03 -19.01 -11.58
N ALA A 290 -3.33 -19.31 -11.54
CA ALA A 290 -3.86 -20.66 -11.74
C ALA A 290 -4.08 -21.00 -13.22
N GLN A 291 -4.51 -20.04 -14.05
CA GLN A 291 -4.80 -20.26 -15.47
C GLN A 291 -3.55 -20.50 -16.32
N GLU A 292 -2.37 -20.03 -15.87
CA GLU A 292 -1.08 -20.26 -16.55
C GLU A 292 -0.53 -21.68 -16.37
N SER A 293 -1.37 -22.62 -15.90
CA SER A 293 -1.00 -24.03 -15.66
C SER A 293 0.18 -24.25 -14.70
N ILE A 294 0.64 -23.24 -13.97
CA ILE A 294 1.68 -23.39 -12.93
C ILE A 294 1.23 -24.38 -11.87
N PHE A 295 -0.03 -24.23 -11.45
CA PHE A 295 -0.69 -25.16 -10.56
C PHE A 295 -1.61 -26.14 -11.30
N GLY A 296 -1.55 -26.18 -12.63
CA GLY A 296 -2.33 -27.08 -13.47
C GLY A 296 -2.05 -28.53 -13.12
N GLY A 297 -3.04 -29.19 -12.53
CA GLY A 297 -2.91 -30.56 -12.05
C GLY A 297 -2.48 -30.71 -10.58
N LEU A 298 -2.33 -29.65 -9.80
CA LEU A 298 -2.25 -29.69 -8.34
C LEU A 298 -3.68 -29.80 -7.76
N ASN A 299 -4.14 -31.04 -7.53
CA ASN A 299 -5.47 -31.30 -6.96
C ASN A 299 -5.52 -31.07 -5.44
N ASN A 300 -4.39 -30.77 -4.84
CA ASN A 300 -4.20 -30.66 -3.39
C ASN A 300 -3.89 -29.22 -2.92
N LEU A 301 -4.08 -28.23 -3.78
CA LEU A 301 -3.90 -26.82 -3.47
C LEU A 301 -5.21 -26.19 -3.01
N THR A 302 -5.23 -25.69 -1.78
CA THR A 302 -6.31 -24.83 -1.26
C THR A 302 -5.88 -23.37 -1.41
N VAL A 303 -6.70 -22.59 -2.11
CA VAL A 303 -6.43 -21.15 -2.31
C VAL A 303 -7.29 -20.36 -1.34
N ASN A 304 -6.67 -19.42 -0.64
CA ASN A 304 -7.31 -18.54 0.33
C ASN A 304 -7.08 -17.08 -0.12
N SER A 305 -8.08 -16.52 -0.77
CA SER A 305 -8.05 -15.16 -1.33
C SER A 305 -8.58 -14.11 -0.34
N VAL A 306 -8.56 -12.85 -0.75
CA VAL A 306 -9.21 -11.75 0.01
C VAL A 306 -10.74 -11.85 0.00
N MET A 307 -11.32 -12.71 -0.84
CA MET A 307 -12.77 -12.91 -0.95
C MET A 307 -13.29 -14.01 0.00
N ASP A 308 -12.39 -14.84 0.57
CA ASP A 308 -12.75 -16.00 1.39
C ASP A 308 -12.80 -15.61 2.88
N GLU A 309 -13.69 -16.23 3.64
CA GLU A 309 -13.84 -15.98 5.10
C GLU A 309 -12.75 -16.71 5.91
N GLU A 310 -12.17 -17.77 5.34
CA GLU A 310 -11.07 -18.47 5.96
C GLU A 310 -9.82 -17.59 5.98
N TYR A 311 -9.12 -17.58 7.10
CA TYR A 311 -7.88 -16.82 7.34
C TYR A 311 -7.99 -15.31 7.09
N ASP A 312 -9.18 -14.72 7.20
CA ASP A 312 -9.46 -13.31 6.90
C ASP A 312 -8.79 -12.33 7.88
N SER A 313 -8.62 -12.73 9.14
CA SER A 313 -8.10 -11.88 10.23
C SER A 313 -6.59 -11.97 10.47
N PHE A 314 -5.87 -12.90 9.80
CA PHE A 314 -4.44 -13.13 10.09
C PHE A 314 -3.48 -12.27 9.27
N PHE A 315 -3.94 -11.77 8.14
CA PHE A 315 -3.13 -10.91 7.27
C PHE A 315 -3.63 -9.48 7.36
N GLY A 316 -2.86 -8.61 7.99
CA GLY A 316 -3.28 -7.25 8.33
C GLY A 316 -3.62 -7.09 9.81
N PHE A 317 -4.17 -5.94 10.21
CA PHE A 317 -4.63 -5.71 11.57
C PHE A 317 -6.14 -5.56 11.61
N THR A 318 -6.79 -6.21 12.57
CA THR A 318 -8.21 -6.01 12.87
C THR A 318 -8.42 -4.71 13.65
N GLU A 319 -9.65 -4.23 13.70
CA GLU A 319 -10.00 -3.02 14.46
C GLU A 319 -9.62 -3.15 15.95
N SER A 320 -9.85 -4.32 16.56
CA SER A 320 -9.51 -4.57 17.95
C SER A 320 -8.00 -4.52 18.22
N GLU A 321 -7.18 -5.04 17.30
CA GLU A 321 -5.72 -5.00 17.39
C GLU A 321 -5.18 -3.57 17.23
N VAL A 322 -5.77 -2.78 16.32
CA VAL A 322 -5.43 -1.36 16.16
C VAL A 322 -5.78 -0.56 17.40
N LYS A 323 -6.96 -0.75 17.99
CA LYS A 323 -7.36 -0.10 19.27
C LYS A 323 -6.39 -0.44 20.41
N ALA A 324 -6.01 -1.72 20.53
CA ALA A 324 -5.02 -2.15 21.51
C ALA A 324 -3.66 -1.47 21.29
N MET A 325 -3.21 -1.37 20.05
CA MET A 325 -1.96 -0.70 19.67
C MET A 325 -2.00 0.80 19.98
N LEU A 326 -3.07 1.51 19.60
CA LEU A 326 -3.25 2.94 19.92
C LEU A 326 -3.24 3.20 21.44
N SER A 327 -3.90 2.33 22.19
CA SER A 327 -3.88 2.38 23.67
C SER A 327 -2.47 2.17 24.23
N TYR A 328 -1.73 1.18 23.72
CA TYR A 328 -0.36 0.89 24.17
C TYR A 328 0.58 2.06 23.94
N TYR A 329 0.45 2.77 22.81
CA TYR A 329 1.26 3.96 22.49
C TYR A 329 0.70 5.26 23.10
N GLY A 330 -0.48 5.24 23.74
CA GLY A 330 -1.11 6.39 24.39
C GLY A 330 -1.62 7.44 23.41
N VAL A 331 -2.17 6.99 22.27
CA VAL A 331 -2.70 7.83 21.19
C VAL A 331 -4.11 7.38 20.77
N SER A 332 -4.93 6.93 21.71
CA SER A 332 -6.29 6.47 21.44
C SER A 332 -7.23 7.55 20.90
N ASP A 333 -6.90 8.83 21.11
CA ASP A 333 -7.60 9.98 20.51
C ASP A 333 -7.44 10.09 18.99
N LYS A 334 -6.57 9.27 18.40
CA LYS A 334 -6.26 9.23 16.96
C LYS A 334 -7.00 8.14 16.20
N GLU A 335 -7.91 7.40 16.84
CA GLU A 335 -8.62 6.27 16.26
C GLU A 335 -9.42 6.65 15.00
N GLU A 336 -10.24 7.70 15.08
CA GLU A 336 -11.08 8.14 13.94
C GLU A 336 -10.22 8.61 12.75
N GLU A 337 -9.16 9.39 13.00
CA GLU A 337 -8.23 9.85 11.96
C GLU A 337 -7.52 8.66 11.28
N LEU A 338 -7.08 7.67 12.09
CA LEU A 338 -6.43 6.47 11.57
C LEU A 338 -7.40 5.63 10.75
N LYS A 339 -8.64 5.46 11.21
CA LYS A 339 -9.70 4.74 10.51
C LYS A 339 -9.97 5.37 9.13
N ASP A 340 -10.16 6.66 9.07
CA ASP A 340 -10.44 7.39 7.84
C ASP A 340 -9.32 7.28 6.78
N TRP A 341 -8.05 7.17 7.23
CA TRP A 341 -6.89 7.09 6.35
C TRP A 341 -6.51 5.67 5.92
N TYR A 342 -6.63 4.66 6.79
CA TYR A 342 -5.98 3.36 6.59
C TYR A 342 -6.88 2.14 6.77
N ASP A 343 -8.14 2.34 7.15
CA ASP A 343 -9.14 1.28 7.24
C ASP A 343 -9.78 0.97 5.88
N GLY A 344 -10.66 -0.01 5.87
CA GLY A 344 -11.58 -0.26 4.77
C GLY A 344 -11.13 -1.31 3.78
N TYR A 345 -10.06 -2.06 4.04
CA TYR A 345 -9.84 -3.31 3.35
C TYR A 345 -10.81 -4.35 3.92
N LEU A 346 -11.49 -5.07 3.05
CA LEU A 346 -12.40 -6.13 3.45
C LEU A 346 -11.82 -7.48 3.00
N PHE A 347 -11.45 -8.34 3.96
CA PHE A 347 -11.06 -9.70 3.70
C PHE A 347 -12.15 -10.62 4.24
N GLY A 348 -12.75 -11.46 3.38
CA GLY A 348 -13.91 -12.25 3.78
C GLY A 348 -15.03 -11.40 4.37
N SER A 349 -15.19 -11.45 5.67
CA SER A 349 -16.15 -10.66 6.47
C SER A 349 -15.48 -9.63 7.40
N GLU A 350 -14.14 -9.63 7.54
CA GLU A 350 -13.40 -8.79 8.47
C GLU A 350 -12.91 -7.48 7.82
N GLU A 351 -13.10 -6.36 8.53
CA GLU A 351 -12.46 -5.08 8.18
C GLU A 351 -10.99 -5.09 8.65
N ILE A 352 -10.09 -4.86 7.71
CA ILE A 352 -8.64 -5.00 7.92
C ILE A 352 -7.92 -3.71 7.58
N TYR A 353 -7.00 -3.34 8.47
CA TYR A 353 -6.06 -2.22 8.27
C TYR A 353 -4.74 -2.70 7.69
N ASN A 354 -4.14 -1.88 6.83
CA ASN A 354 -2.79 -2.14 6.33
C ASN A 354 -1.75 -1.96 7.45
N PRO A 355 -1.02 -3.01 7.86
CA PRO A 355 -0.03 -2.93 8.94
C PRO A 355 1.06 -1.91 8.71
N TRP A 356 1.58 -1.83 7.47
CA TRP A 356 2.64 -0.88 7.13
C TRP A 356 2.23 0.56 7.36
N SER A 357 1.02 0.92 6.94
CA SER A 357 0.50 2.27 7.07
C SER A 357 0.22 2.64 8.53
N VAL A 358 -0.42 1.73 9.28
CA VAL A 358 -0.70 1.91 10.71
C VAL A 358 0.58 2.09 11.54
N ILE A 359 1.57 1.21 11.38
CA ILE A 359 2.82 1.30 12.15
C ILE A 359 3.64 2.54 11.79
N ASN A 360 3.66 2.95 10.51
CA ASN A 360 4.33 4.18 10.10
C ASN A 360 3.62 5.42 10.64
N TYR A 361 2.28 5.48 10.59
CA TYR A 361 1.49 6.56 11.14
C TYR A 361 1.81 6.78 12.63
N ILE A 362 1.71 5.73 13.44
CA ILE A 362 1.99 5.81 14.88
C ILE A 362 3.46 6.21 15.14
N SER A 363 4.40 5.60 14.42
CA SER A 363 5.83 5.84 14.63
C SER A 363 6.26 7.27 14.26
N LYS A 364 5.57 7.90 13.31
CA LYS A 364 5.81 9.29 12.87
C LYS A 364 4.98 10.33 13.63
N GLY A 365 4.51 9.98 14.82
CA GLY A 365 3.75 10.89 15.68
C GLY A 365 2.34 11.17 15.19
N CYS A 366 1.70 10.19 14.57
CA CYS A 366 0.35 10.24 14.03
C CYS A 366 0.19 11.32 12.94
N LEU A 367 1.15 11.42 12.03
CA LEU A 367 1.05 12.27 10.85
C LEU A 367 0.36 11.50 9.72
N PRO A 368 -0.86 11.89 9.29
CA PRO A 368 -1.56 11.19 8.23
C PRO A 368 -0.95 11.52 6.86
N GLN A 369 -0.54 10.48 6.13
CA GLN A 369 -0.03 10.57 4.75
C GLN A 369 -0.05 9.19 4.08
N ALA A 370 0.09 9.15 2.76
CA ALA A 370 0.13 7.90 1.99
C ALA A 370 1.49 7.20 2.18
N TYR A 371 1.58 6.33 3.18
CA TYR A 371 2.79 5.56 3.50
C TYR A 371 3.04 4.42 2.52
N TRP A 372 1.98 3.86 1.95
CA TRP A 372 2.04 2.72 1.04
C TRP A 372 2.70 3.06 -0.30
N VAL A 373 2.47 4.27 -0.83
CA VAL A 373 3.01 4.78 -2.10
C VAL A 373 4.54 4.72 -2.18
N ASN A 374 5.22 4.99 -1.08
CA ASN A 374 6.69 5.12 -1.06
C ASN A 374 7.44 3.78 -0.90
N THR A 375 6.77 2.64 -1.08
CA THR A 375 7.32 1.32 -0.76
C THR A 375 7.80 0.50 -1.96
N GLY A 376 7.73 1.04 -3.17
CA GLY A 376 8.11 0.41 -4.44
C GLY A 376 7.37 1.07 -5.60
N LYS A 377 7.71 0.74 -6.84
CA LYS A 377 6.90 1.16 -7.99
C LYS A 377 5.50 0.54 -7.86
N ASN A 378 4.45 1.32 -8.12
CA ASN A 378 3.06 0.84 -8.19
C ASN A 378 2.81 0.15 -9.56
N GLU A 379 3.66 -0.82 -9.88
CA GLU A 379 3.73 -1.48 -11.20
C GLU A 379 2.37 -1.99 -11.66
N ILE A 380 1.58 -2.56 -10.76
CA ILE A 380 0.24 -3.09 -11.08
C ILE A 380 -0.69 -2.00 -11.60
N LEU A 381 -0.74 -0.84 -10.94
CA LEU A 381 -1.61 0.25 -11.39
C LEU A 381 -1.09 0.90 -12.67
N ASP A 382 0.23 0.98 -12.84
CA ASP A 382 0.85 1.44 -14.09
C ASP A 382 0.53 0.47 -15.26
N ASP A 383 0.64 -0.84 -15.03
CA ASP A 383 0.29 -1.87 -16.02
C ASP A 383 -1.20 -1.80 -16.39
N VAL A 384 -2.08 -1.60 -15.41
CA VAL A 384 -3.53 -1.39 -15.63
C VAL A 384 -3.78 -0.15 -16.48
N LEU A 385 -3.15 0.98 -16.15
CA LEU A 385 -3.34 2.23 -16.88
C LEU A 385 -2.83 2.17 -18.32
N ARG A 386 -1.83 1.34 -18.61
CA ARG A 386 -1.32 1.13 -19.97
C ARG A 386 -2.31 0.41 -20.89
N VAL A 387 -3.15 -0.47 -20.34
CA VAL A 387 -4.11 -1.27 -21.11
C VAL A 387 -5.55 -0.76 -20.94
N ALA A 388 -5.77 0.24 -20.08
CA ALA A 388 -7.09 0.80 -19.80
C ALA A 388 -7.69 1.46 -21.05
N THR A 389 -8.92 1.09 -21.36
CA THR A 389 -9.76 1.77 -22.35
C THR A 389 -10.36 3.06 -21.77
N ASP A 390 -10.96 3.88 -22.64
CA ASP A 390 -11.62 5.13 -22.19
C ASP A 390 -12.71 4.86 -21.14
N ASP A 391 -13.54 3.82 -21.33
CA ASP A 391 -14.57 3.40 -20.37
C ASP A 391 -13.97 3.02 -19.00
N ILE A 392 -12.85 2.28 -18.99
CA ILE A 392 -12.16 1.92 -17.75
C ILE A 392 -11.60 3.17 -17.08
N THR A 393 -11.00 4.06 -17.85
CA THR A 393 -10.46 5.32 -17.33
C THR A 393 -11.56 6.17 -16.69
N GLU A 394 -12.72 6.30 -17.32
CA GLU A 394 -13.88 6.99 -16.76
C GLU A 394 -14.33 6.38 -15.43
N ARG A 395 -14.48 5.05 -15.38
CA ARG A 395 -14.85 4.33 -14.14
C ARG A 395 -13.81 4.42 -13.03
N LEU A 396 -12.51 4.48 -13.36
CA LEU A 396 -11.46 4.73 -12.38
C LEU A 396 -11.57 6.16 -11.80
N TYR A 397 -12.03 7.12 -12.59
CA TYR A 397 -12.36 8.46 -12.09
C TYR A 397 -13.58 8.45 -11.18
N ASP A 398 -14.64 7.72 -11.52
CA ASP A 398 -15.82 7.58 -10.65
C ASP A 398 -15.42 7.03 -9.28
N LEU A 399 -14.56 6.02 -9.27
CA LEU A 399 -13.99 5.47 -8.02
C LEU A 399 -13.23 6.54 -7.22
N LEU A 400 -12.45 7.41 -7.87
CA LEU A 400 -11.75 8.53 -7.21
C LEU A 400 -12.70 9.57 -6.60
N GLN A 401 -13.89 9.75 -7.19
CA GLN A 401 -14.91 10.63 -6.65
C GLN A 401 -15.68 10.00 -5.46
N GLY A 402 -15.37 8.74 -5.12
CA GLY A 402 -16.02 7.99 -4.05
C GLY A 402 -17.29 7.26 -4.49
N GLU A 403 -17.53 7.19 -5.81
CA GLU A 403 -18.62 6.39 -6.37
C GLU A 403 -18.28 4.90 -6.29
N ARG A 404 -19.31 4.07 -6.41
CA ARG A 404 -19.17 2.62 -6.52
C ARG A 404 -19.36 2.19 -7.97
N VAL A 405 -18.49 1.30 -8.41
CA VAL A 405 -18.56 0.72 -9.75
C VAL A 405 -18.99 -0.74 -9.63
N VAL A 406 -19.95 -1.16 -10.45
CA VAL A 406 -20.31 -2.58 -10.55
C VAL A 406 -19.36 -3.23 -11.55
N ALA A 407 -18.60 -4.23 -11.07
CA ALA A 407 -17.61 -4.94 -11.86
C ALA A 407 -17.75 -6.46 -11.68
N ARG A 408 -17.43 -7.20 -12.74
CA ARG A 408 -17.23 -8.64 -12.66
C ARG A 408 -15.84 -8.91 -12.10
N ILE A 409 -15.75 -9.79 -11.11
CA ILE A 409 -14.51 -10.18 -10.45
C ILE A 409 -14.26 -11.67 -10.67
N ASP A 410 -13.15 -12.00 -11.29
CA ASP A 410 -12.63 -13.35 -11.39
C ASP A 410 -11.40 -13.49 -10.46
N GLN A 411 -11.47 -14.39 -9.49
CA GLN A 411 -10.37 -14.67 -8.58
C GLN A 411 -9.17 -15.35 -9.26
N ASN A 412 -9.35 -15.84 -10.49
CA ASN A 412 -8.31 -16.53 -11.25
C ASN A 412 -7.62 -15.61 -12.29
N VAL A 413 -7.70 -14.30 -12.11
CA VAL A 413 -7.08 -13.33 -12.99
C VAL A 413 -5.57 -13.56 -13.11
N VAL A 414 -5.05 -13.45 -14.33
CA VAL A 414 -3.63 -13.54 -14.67
C VAL A 414 -3.18 -12.30 -15.44
N TYR A 415 -1.89 -12.01 -15.43
CA TYR A 415 -1.37 -10.83 -16.13
C TYR A 415 -1.69 -10.82 -17.62
N ARG A 416 -1.64 -11.99 -18.27
CA ARG A 416 -1.88 -12.11 -19.72
C ARG A 416 -3.32 -11.76 -20.12
N SER A 417 -4.31 -12.08 -19.29
CA SER A 417 -5.71 -11.81 -19.58
C SER A 417 -6.10 -10.34 -19.50
N LEU A 418 -5.28 -9.50 -18.87
CA LEU A 418 -5.54 -8.04 -18.75
C LEU A 418 -5.68 -7.34 -20.11
N ALA A 419 -4.97 -7.82 -21.12
CA ALA A 419 -5.06 -7.28 -22.48
C ALA A 419 -6.27 -7.85 -23.27
N GLU A 420 -6.84 -8.96 -22.82
CA GLU A 420 -7.90 -9.69 -23.51
C GLU A 420 -9.30 -9.36 -22.94
N ASP A 421 -9.41 -9.21 -21.60
CA ASP A 421 -10.67 -8.88 -20.92
C ASP A 421 -10.50 -7.69 -19.96
N PRO A 422 -11.10 -6.54 -20.29
CA PRO A 422 -11.08 -5.37 -19.42
C PRO A 422 -11.68 -5.60 -18.01
N ALA A 423 -12.53 -6.60 -17.83
CA ALA A 423 -13.08 -6.96 -16.51
C ALA A 423 -12.00 -7.46 -15.55
N ASP A 424 -10.94 -8.07 -16.06
CA ASP A 424 -9.82 -8.58 -15.28
C ASP A 424 -9.01 -7.48 -14.58
N ILE A 425 -9.08 -6.25 -15.08
CA ILE A 425 -8.49 -5.07 -14.44
C ILE A 425 -9.06 -4.87 -13.04
N TYR A 426 -10.38 -4.95 -12.87
CA TYR A 426 -11.01 -4.79 -11.55
C TYR A 426 -10.67 -5.95 -10.62
N SER A 427 -10.56 -7.16 -11.17
CA SER A 427 -10.13 -8.34 -10.43
C SER A 427 -8.71 -8.18 -9.89
N LEU A 428 -7.78 -7.73 -10.75
CA LEU A 428 -6.40 -7.44 -10.36
C LEU A 428 -6.31 -6.34 -9.31
N LEU A 429 -7.03 -5.23 -9.50
CA LEU A 429 -7.04 -4.11 -8.56
C LEU A 429 -7.62 -4.50 -7.19
N LEU A 430 -8.65 -5.36 -7.15
CA LEU A 430 -9.23 -5.86 -5.91
C LEU A 430 -8.23 -6.73 -5.15
N VAL A 431 -7.64 -7.74 -5.79
CA VAL A 431 -6.70 -8.67 -5.14
C VAL A 431 -5.40 -7.96 -4.73
N ALA A 432 -4.95 -6.99 -5.53
CA ALA A 432 -3.78 -6.18 -5.20
C ALA A 432 -4.03 -5.14 -4.08
N GLY A 433 -5.30 -4.94 -3.65
CA GLY A 433 -5.66 -4.06 -2.54
C GLY A 433 -5.90 -2.60 -2.94
N TYR A 434 -6.10 -2.33 -4.22
CA TYR A 434 -6.49 -1.01 -4.70
C TYR A 434 -8.00 -0.78 -4.64
N LEU A 435 -8.77 -1.86 -4.55
CA LEU A 435 -10.22 -1.82 -4.42
C LEU A 435 -10.68 -2.66 -3.22
N LYS A 436 -11.88 -2.40 -2.74
CA LYS A 436 -12.65 -3.23 -1.81
C LYS A 436 -14.01 -3.55 -2.40
N THR A 437 -14.64 -4.63 -1.93
CA THR A 437 -16.02 -4.97 -2.31
C THR A 437 -16.87 -5.27 -1.07
N PRO A 438 -17.79 -4.37 -0.67
CA PRO A 438 -18.71 -4.61 0.44
C PRO A 438 -19.86 -5.54 0.05
N LYS A 439 -20.08 -5.77 -1.25
CA LYS A 439 -21.16 -6.60 -1.77
C LYS A 439 -20.69 -7.43 -2.93
N LYS A 440 -20.85 -8.74 -2.81
CA LYS A 440 -20.50 -9.75 -3.81
C LYS A 440 -21.68 -10.68 -4.08
N GLU A 441 -21.92 -11.02 -5.34
CA GLU A 441 -22.94 -11.96 -5.77
C GLU A 441 -22.31 -12.99 -6.70
N LEU A 442 -22.36 -14.27 -6.29
CA LEU A 442 -21.79 -15.37 -7.06
C LEU A 442 -22.61 -15.60 -8.35
N GLN A 443 -21.95 -15.64 -9.48
CA GLN A 443 -22.53 -15.90 -10.79
C GLN A 443 -22.44 -17.39 -11.15
N ALA A 444 -23.25 -17.82 -12.12
CA ALA A 444 -23.34 -19.22 -12.55
C ALA A 444 -22.02 -19.78 -13.14
N ASP A 445 -21.13 -18.92 -13.62
CA ASP A 445 -19.82 -19.26 -14.17
C ASP A 445 -18.70 -19.29 -13.12
N GLY A 446 -19.02 -19.04 -11.83
CA GLY A 446 -18.05 -19.01 -10.73
C GLY A 446 -17.38 -17.65 -10.52
N SER A 447 -17.63 -16.65 -11.36
CA SER A 447 -17.21 -15.27 -11.12
C SER A 447 -18.14 -14.58 -10.10
N TYR A 448 -17.75 -13.40 -9.63
CA TYR A 448 -18.58 -12.58 -8.76
C TYR A 448 -18.95 -11.26 -9.44
N LEU A 449 -20.22 -10.86 -9.31
CA LEU A 449 -20.63 -9.49 -9.59
C LEU A 449 -20.49 -8.68 -8.30
N CYS A 450 -19.63 -7.66 -8.31
CA CYS A 450 -19.24 -6.91 -7.12
C CYS A 450 -19.50 -5.42 -7.27
N GLU A 451 -19.96 -4.77 -6.20
CA GLU A 451 -19.85 -3.32 -6.06
C GLU A 451 -18.48 -2.99 -5.52
N VAL A 452 -17.59 -2.41 -6.33
CA VAL A 452 -16.24 -2.06 -5.91
C VAL A 452 -16.10 -0.58 -5.62
N SER A 453 -15.22 -0.24 -4.67
CA SER A 453 -14.86 1.13 -4.31
C SER A 453 -13.42 1.20 -3.83
N ILE A 454 -12.85 2.42 -3.79
CA ILE A 454 -11.53 2.64 -3.18
C ILE A 454 -11.63 2.42 -1.66
N PRO A 455 -10.69 1.70 -1.03
CA PRO A 455 -10.76 1.35 0.39
C PRO A 455 -10.76 2.57 1.31
N ASN A 456 -9.85 3.52 1.12
CA ASN A 456 -9.56 4.60 2.05
C ASN A 456 -8.86 5.79 1.38
N ARG A 457 -8.56 6.84 2.16
CA ARG A 457 -7.88 8.06 1.68
C ARG A 457 -6.46 7.81 1.21
N GLU A 458 -5.74 6.88 1.82
CA GLU A 458 -4.39 6.54 1.39
C GLU A 458 -4.38 6.04 -0.05
N ILE A 459 -5.25 5.07 -0.35
CA ILE A 459 -5.35 4.48 -1.69
C ILE A 459 -5.90 5.48 -2.70
N ALA A 460 -6.85 6.34 -2.31
CA ALA A 460 -7.29 7.43 -3.18
C ALA A 460 -6.13 8.37 -3.57
N ALA A 461 -5.22 8.67 -2.64
CA ALA A 461 -4.02 9.45 -2.94
C ALA A 461 -3.06 8.73 -3.89
N VAL A 462 -2.95 7.39 -3.78
CA VAL A 462 -2.18 6.56 -4.72
C VAL A 462 -2.75 6.64 -6.13
N TYR A 463 -4.04 6.34 -6.30
CA TYR A 463 -4.71 6.41 -7.60
C TYR A 463 -4.47 7.77 -8.27
N LYS A 464 -4.66 8.84 -7.51
CA LYS A 464 -4.45 10.19 -8.00
C LYS A 464 -3.01 10.43 -8.45
N SER A 465 -2.03 9.98 -7.66
CA SER A 465 -0.61 10.11 -8.00
C SER A 465 -0.25 9.33 -9.26
N GLU A 466 -0.73 8.10 -9.40
CA GLU A 466 -0.41 7.22 -10.53
C GLU A 466 -1.11 7.65 -11.81
N ILE A 467 -2.40 8.01 -11.74
CA ILE A 467 -3.12 8.56 -12.89
C ILE A 467 -2.42 9.83 -13.40
N LEU A 468 -2.02 10.74 -12.49
CA LEU A 468 -1.24 11.91 -12.84
C LEU A 468 0.11 11.54 -13.45
N SER A 469 0.81 10.55 -12.90
CA SER A 469 2.11 10.09 -13.39
C SER A 469 1.98 9.46 -14.77
N HIS A 470 0.94 8.68 -15.01
CA HIS A 470 0.66 8.08 -16.33
C HIS A 470 0.46 9.17 -17.40
N PHE A 471 -0.36 10.17 -17.12
CA PHE A 471 -0.52 11.33 -18.02
C PHE A 471 0.76 12.14 -18.20
N LEU A 472 1.65 12.17 -17.21
CA LEU A 472 2.96 12.83 -17.31
C LEU A 472 3.99 11.99 -18.10
N GLN A 473 3.95 10.65 -17.99
CA GLN A 473 4.90 9.74 -18.67
C GLN A 473 4.58 9.58 -20.14
N THR A 474 3.32 9.61 -20.53
CA THR A 474 2.91 9.61 -21.95
C THR A 474 3.35 10.86 -22.71
N GLY A 475 4.18 11.71 -22.08
CA GLY A 475 4.67 12.97 -22.68
C GLY A 475 3.61 14.07 -22.71
N ALA A 476 2.46 13.71 -22.20
CA ALA A 476 1.26 14.49 -22.32
C ALA A 476 1.27 15.73 -21.41
N ILE A 477 1.60 15.63 -20.14
CA ILE A 477 1.50 16.79 -19.23
C ILE A 477 2.81 16.99 -18.48
N THR A 478 3.38 18.21 -18.50
CA THR A 478 4.41 18.58 -17.54
C THR A 478 3.74 19.15 -16.28
N ARG A 479 4.36 18.92 -15.10
CA ARG A 479 3.91 19.53 -13.84
C ARG A 479 3.79 21.06 -13.94
N THR A 480 4.63 21.66 -14.79
CA THR A 480 4.59 23.08 -15.12
C THR A 480 3.32 23.46 -15.87
N THR A 481 2.85 22.62 -16.80
CA THR A 481 1.60 22.86 -17.56
C THR A 481 0.38 22.77 -16.65
N ALA A 482 0.29 21.75 -15.81
CA ALA A 482 -0.81 21.59 -14.86
C ALA A 482 -0.87 22.75 -13.84
N ASN A 483 0.28 23.23 -13.36
CA ASN A 483 0.34 24.43 -12.50
C ASN A 483 -0.12 25.68 -13.23
N LYS A 484 0.30 25.90 -14.49
CA LYS A 484 -0.16 27.03 -15.31
C LYS A 484 -1.68 27.03 -15.51
N ILE A 485 -2.27 25.85 -15.73
CA ILE A 485 -3.71 25.67 -15.86
C ILE A 485 -4.42 26.01 -14.55
N ALA A 486 -3.97 25.47 -13.43
CA ALA A 486 -4.53 25.78 -12.12
C ALA A 486 -4.45 27.29 -11.81
N GLU A 487 -3.29 27.92 -12.00
CA GLU A 487 -3.10 29.35 -11.81
C GLU A 487 -4.03 30.20 -12.72
N SER A 488 -4.22 29.74 -13.97
CA SER A 488 -5.08 30.45 -14.93
C SER A 488 -6.56 30.36 -14.56
N LEU A 489 -7.02 29.21 -14.06
CA LEU A 489 -8.36 29.01 -13.54
C LEU A 489 -8.61 29.89 -12.32
N TYR A 490 -7.69 29.94 -11.35
CA TYR A 490 -7.78 30.80 -10.18
C TYR A 490 -7.84 32.31 -10.53
N ALA A 491 -7.04 32.70 -11.50
CA ALA A 491 -6.94 34.09 -11.92
C ALA A 491 -8.08 34.52 -12.85
N ASN A 492 -9.00 33.62 -13.20
CA ASN A 492 -10.03 33.85 -14.25
C ASN A 492 -9.43 34.30 -15.58
N ASP A 493 -8.19 33.82 -15.90
CA ASP A 493 -7.47 34.24 -17.10
C ASP A 493 -7.65 33.22 -18.23
N TYR A 494 -8.77 33.36 -18.96
CA TYR A 494 -9.12 32.43 -20.05
C TYR A 494 -8.07 32.40 -21.17
N LYS A 495 -7.32 33.49 -21.41
CA LYS A 495 -6.30 33.55 -22.45
C LYS A 495 -5.08 32.68 -22.09
N LYS A 496 -4.61 32.77 -20.83
CA LYS A 496 -3.55 31.93 -20.33
C LYS A 496 -4.01 30.48 -20.25
N LEU A 497 -5.25 30.21 -19.82
CA LEU A 497 -5.83 28.88 -19.79
C LEU A 497 -5.85 28.28 -21.19
N GLN A 498 -6.34 28.99 -22.19
CA GLN A 498 -6.36 28.58 -23.60
C GLN A 498 -4.96 28.29 -24.12
N SER A 499 -3.97 29.15 -23.83
CA SER A 499 -2.58 28.97 -24.24
C SER A 499 -1.97 27.76 -23.59
N ALA A 500 -2.19 27.55 -22.29
CA ALA A 500 -1.64 26.40 -21.56
C ALA A 500 -2.21 25.06 -22.05
N ILE A 501 -3.52 25.00 -22.31
CA ILE A 501 -4.16 23.83 -22.90
C ILE A 501 -3.68 23.62 -24.34
N GLY A 502 -3.58 24.67 -25.15
CA GLY A 502 -3.11 24.60 -26.53
C GLY A 502 -1.66 24.13 -26.66
N GLU A 503 -0.74 24.69 -25.85
CA GLU A 503 0.65 24.21 -25.77
C GLU A 503 0.74 22.72 -25.44
N TYR A 504 -0.15 22.26 -24.58
CA TYR A 504 -0.27 20.86 -24.24
C TYR A 504 -0.76 20.03 -25.44
N MET A 505 -1.87 20.44 -26.07
CA MET A 505 -2.46 19.77 -27.22
C MET A 505 -1.47 19.63 -28.39
N ASP A 506 -0.68 20.65 -28.65
CA ASP A 506 0.33 20.65 -29.72
C ASP A 506 1.45 19.62 -29.51
N LYS A 507 1.87 19.44 -28.25
CA LYS A 507 2.95 18.51 -27.88
C LYS A 507 2.52 17.06 -27.78
N SER A 508 1.25 16.79 -27.46
CA SER A 508 0.78 15.48 -27.01
C SER A 508 -0.02 14.70 -28.06
N ILE A 509 -0.53 15.34 -29.10
CA ILE A 509 -1.54 14.75 -30.01
C ILE A 509 -0.95 14.06 -31.27
N SER A 510 0.25 13.55 -31.28
CA SER A 510 0.64 12.59 -32.33
C SER A 510 -0.07 11.22 -32.17
N PHE A 511 -0.72 10.98 -31.04
CA PHE A 511 -1.27 9.68 -30.65
C PHE A 511 -2.81 9.56 -30.75
N PHE A 512 -3.56 10.67 -30.98
CA PHE A 512 -5.01 10.66 -30.85
C PHE A 512 -5.71 11.11 -32.13
N ASP A 513 -5.77 10.24 -33.11
CA ASP A 513 -6.64 10.37 -34.27
C ASP A 513 -8.10 9.92 -34.00
N GLY A 514 -8.47 9.71 -32.75
CA GLY A 514 -9.81 9.28 -32.36
C GLY A 514 -10.55 10.32 -31.49
N GLY A 515 -11.19 11.29 -32.12
CA GLY A 515 -11.95 12.31 -31.42
C GLY A 515 -13.25 11.78 -30.83
N ALA A 516 -13.27 11.54 -29.53
CA ALA A 516 -14.48 11.36 -28.74
C ALA A 516 -14.55 12.43 -27.64
N GLU A 517 -15.75 12.88 -27.29
CA GLU A 517 -16.00 13.88 -26.25
C GLU A 517 -15.39 13.44 -24.90
N GLY A 518 -15.48 12.15 -24.56
CA GLY A 518 -14.90 11.56 -23.36
C GLY A 518 -13.40 11.74 -23.24
N PHE A 519 -12.66 11.79 -24.35
CA PHE A 519 -11.22 12.06 -24.33
C PHE A 519 -10.89 13.45 -23.76
N TYR A 520 -11.54 14.51 -24.27
CA TYR A 520 -11.27 15.88 -23.80
C TYR A 520 -11.76 16.09 -22.37
N HIS A 521 -12.80 15.38 -21.96
CA HIS A 521 -13.27 15.35 -20.59
C HIS A 521 -12.24 14.73 -19.65
N GLY A 522 -11.77 13.53 -19.94
CA GLY A 522 -10.70 12.85 -19.17
C GLY A 522 -9.41 13.66 -19.13
N LEU A 523 -9.03 14.28 -20.25
CA LEU A 523 -7.91 15.20 -20.35
C LEU A 523 -8.03 16.36 -19.36
N MET A 524 -9.15 17.05 -19.37
CA MET A 524 -9.37 18.18 -18.46
C MET A 524 -9.36 17.76 -17.01
N LEU A 525 -9.94 16.62 -16.67
CA LEU A 525 -9.88 16.06 -15.31
C LEU A 525 -8.43 15.79 -14.87
N GLY A 526 -7.61 15.23 -15.75
CA GLY A 526 -6.17 15.03 -15.47
C GLY A 526 -5.42 16.34 -15.24
N LEU A 527 -5.69 17.37 -16.06
CA LEU A 527 -5.05 18.69 -15.96
C LEU A 527 -5.40 19.43 -14.67
N ILE A 528 -6.62 19.29 -14.16
CA ILE A 528 -7.09 19.97 -12.94
C ILE A 528 -6.91 19.11 -11.66
N ALA A 529 -6.50 17.87 -11.78
CA ALA A 529 -6.35 16.95 -10.64
C ALA A 529 -5.44 17.49 -9.53
N LEU A 530 -4.47 18.37 -9.85
CA LEU A 530 -3.62 19.04 -8.85
C LEU A 530 -4.39 20.01 -7.94
N MET A 531 -5.60 20.44 -8.33
CA MET A 531 -6.42 21.37 -7.56
C MET A 531 -7.22 20.71 -6.44
N ASP A 532 -7.27 19.39 -6.37
CA ASP A 532 -8.09 18.63 -5.41
C ASP A 532 -7.71 18.85 -3.92
N ASN A 533 -6.52 19.33 -3.62
CA ASN A 533 -6.18 19.74 -2.25
C ASN A 533 -7.04 20.91 -1.75
N GLN A 534 -7.49 21.77 -2.67
CA GLN A 534 -8.27 22.97 -2.38
C GLN A 534 -9.73 22.84 -2.82
N TYR A 535 -10.02 21.92 -3.76
CA TYR A 535 -11.33 21.70 -4.34
C TYR A 535 -11.77 20.25 -4.25
N LYS A 536 -13.08 20.04 -4.13
CA LYS A 536 -13.72 18.76 -4.44
C LYS A 536 -14.11 18.81 -5.92
N ILE A 537 -13.49 17.99 -6.73
CA ILE A 537 -13.77 17.91 -8.18
C ILE A 537 -14.96 16.97 -8.37
N LYS A 538 -15.98 17.42 -9.06
CA LYS A 538 -17.13 16.60 -9.50
C LYS A 538 -17.21 16.62 -11.02
N SER A 539 -17.63 15.53 -11.61
CA SER A 539 -17.70 15.31 -13.04
C SER A 539 -19.02 14.64 -13.41
N ASN A 540 -19.58 15.01 -14.55
CA ASN A 540 -20.78 14.40 -15.15
C ASN A 540 -21.98 14.23 -14.21
N ARG A 541 -22.27 15.24 -13.34
CA ARG A 541 -23.39 15.18 -12.39
C ARG A 541 -24.51 16.16 -12.73
N GLU A 542 -25.72 15.76 -12.32
CA GLU A 542 -26.88 16.63 -12.39
C GLU A 542 -26.76 17.77 -11.38
N SER A 543 -27.01 19.00 -11.86
CA SER A 543 -27.15 20.19 -11.04
C SER A 543 -28.07 21.21 -11.75
N GLY A 544 -29.01 21.78 -11.03
CA GLY A 544 -30.05 22.63 -11.63
C GLY A 544 -30.93 21.87 -12.61
N ASP A 545 -31.05 22.37 -13.80
CA ASP A 545 -31.93 21.82 -14.85
C ASP A 545 -31.18 20.95 -15.88
N GLY A 546 -29.92 20.55 -15.59
CA GLY A 546 -29.10 19.76 -16.50
C GLY A 546 -27.90 19.09 -15.85
N ARG A 547 -26.96 18.62 -16.68
CA ARG A 547 -25.75 17.89 -16.27
C ARG A 547 -24.52 18.69 -16.72
N PHE A 548 -23.65 19.05 -15.78
CA PHE A 548 -22.39 19.72 -16.07
C PHE A 548 -21.26 18.73 -16.33
N ASP A 549 -20.24 19.15 -17.09
CA ASP A 549 -19.09 18.28 -17.35
C ASP A 549 -18.13 18.23 -16.18
N VAL A 550 -17.66 19.37 -15.67
CA VAL A 550 -16.72 19.42 -14.53
C VAL A 550 -17.03 20.58 -13.61
N SER A 551 -17.05 20.31 -12.32
CA SER A 551 -17.27 21.28 -11.25
C SER A 551 -16.21 21.14 -10.16
N LEU A 552 -15.58 22.26 -9.77
CA LEU A 552 -14.62 22.33 -8.69
C LEU A 552 -15.26 23.10 -7.52
N ILE A 553 -15.67 22.36 -6.50
CA ILE A 553 -16.29 22.91 -5.28
C ILE A 553 -15.19 23.19 -4.27
N PRO A 554 -14.98 24.44 -3.82
CA PRO A 554 -13.90 24.77 -2.90
C PRO A 554 -14.13 24.11 -1.52
N ARG A 555 -13.07 23.56 -0.94
CA ARG A 555 -13.10 23.01 0.43
C ARG A 555 -13.16 24.11 1.49
N GLU A 556 -12.65 25.30 1.16
CA GLU A 556 -12.74 26.51 1.98
C GLU A 556 -13.48 27.60 1.22
N LYS A 557 -14.52 28.17 1.81
CA LYS A 557 -15.41 29.18 1.17
C LYS A 557 -14.73 30.50 0.74
N ARG A 558 -13.46 30.69 1.07
CA ARG A 558 -12.65 31.82 0.60
C ARG A 558 -12.18 31.69 -0.85
N TYR A 559 -12.26 30.48 -1.42
CA TYR A 559 -11.91 30.22 -2.81
C TYR A 559 -13.18 30.26 -3.69
N PRO A 560 -13.10 30.71 -4.94
CA PRO A 560 -14.23 30.66 -5.85
C PRO A 560 -14.59 29.21 -6.24
N GLY A 561 -15.86 28.95 -6.49
CA GLY A 561 -16.28 27.73 -7.19
C GLY A 561 -15.88 27.87 -8.67
N ILE A 562 -15.63 26.74 -9.36
CA ILE A 562 -15.27 26.74 -10.78
C ILE A 562 -16.13 25.72 -11.52
N ILE A 563 -16.72 26.09 -12.64
CA ILE A 563 -17.50 25.19 -13.51
C ILE A 563 -16.90 25.24 -14.91
N LEU A 564 -16.61 24.05 -15.46
CA LEU A 564 -16.13 23.89 -16.83
C LEU A 564 -17.19 23.12 -17.62
N GLU A 565 -17.58 23.66 -18.75
CA GLU A 565 -18.42 22.97 -19.73
C GLU A 565 -17.60 22.77 -20.99
N LEU A 566 -17.54 21.52 -21.46
CA LEU A 566 -16.69 21.10 -22.55
C LEU A 566 -17.54 20.79 -23.79
N LYS A 567 -17.06 21.15 -24.94
CA LYS A 567 -17.68 20.76 -26.22
C LYS A 567 -16.60 20.31 -27.19
N TRP A 568 -16.95 19.33 -27.99
CA TRP A 568 -16.05 18.81 -29.00
C TRP A 568 -16.77 18.60 -30.34
N LYS A 569 -16.07 18.93 -31.41
CA LYS A 569 -16.46 18.57 -32.79
C LYS A 569 -15.26 18.58 -33.72
N GLU A 570 -15.21 17.64 -34.64
CA GLU A 570 -14.15 17.59 -35.65
C GLU A 570 -14.21 18.75 -36.65
N LYS A 571 -13.03 19.20 -37.09
CA LYS A 571 -12.84 20.09 -38.26
C LYS A 571 -13.57 21.41 -38.16
N LEU A 572 -13.62 22.00 -36.97
CA LEU A 572 -14.16 23.38 -36.81
C LEU A 572 -13.13 24.42 -37.27
N SER A 573 -13.64 25.46 -37.93
CA SER A 573 -12.91 26.72 -38.13
C SER A 573 -12.75 27.49 -36.80
N ASP A 574 -11.82 28.41 -36.73
CA ASP A 574 -11.60 29.18 -35.50
C ASP A 574 -12.85 30.00 -35.07
N VAL A 575 -13.65 30.49 -36.02
CA VAL A 575 -14.90 31.19 -35.76
C VAL A 575 -15.97 30.23 -35.21
N GLU A 576 -16.07 29.03 -35.74
CA GLU A 576 -17.02 28.02 -35.23
C GLU A 576 -16.59 27.54 -33.85
N LEU A 577 -15.29 27.33 -33.62
CA LEU A 577 -14.75 26.93 -32.34
C LEU A 577 -15.05 27.97 -31.24
N GLU A 578 -14.91 29.23 -31.56
CA GLU A 578 -15.31 30.32 -30.67
C GLU A 578 -16.82 30.34 -30.38
N LYS A 579 -17.65 30.09 -31.39
CA LYS A 579 -19.10 29.96 -31.20
C LYS A 579 -19.44 28.80 -30.25
N TRP A 580 -18.83 27.65 -30.42
CA TRP A 580 -19.04 26.47 -29.56
C TRP A 580 -18.59 26.69 -28.12
N SER A 581 -17.48 27.41 -27.90
CA SER A 581 -17.02 27.80 -26.57
C SER A 581 -18.02 28.77 -25.88
N ASN A 582 -18.59 29.70 -26.63
CA ASN A 582 -19.64 30.58 -26.09
C ASN A 582 -20.96 29.83 -25.83
N GLU A 583 -21.33 28.83 -26.65
CA GLU A 583 -22.48 27.97 -26.39
C GLU A 583 -22.30 27.13 -25.12
N ALA A 584 -21.10 26.59 -24.89
CA ALA A 584 -20.76 25.91 -23.64
C ALA A 584 -20.95 26.84 -22.43
N LEU A 585 -20.39 28.04 -22.51
CA LEU A 585 -20.52 29.03 -21.43
C LEU A 585 -21.98 29.42 -21.16
N LYS A 586 -22.78 29.62 -22.21
CA LYS A 586 -24.20 29.92 -22.11
C LYS A 586 -25.00 28.80 -21.47
N GLN A 587 -24.67 27.52 -21.76
CA GLN A 587 -25.30 26.33 -21.19
C GLN A 587 -25.15 26.28 -19.65
N ILE A 588 -24.01 26.66 -19.09
CA ILE A 588 -23.80 26.74 -17.64
C ILE A 588 -24.83 27.66 -16.98
N GLY A 589 -25.12 28.81 -17.61
CA GLY A 589 -26.09 29.77 -17.11
C GLY A 589 -27.54 29.34 -17.27
N GLU A 590 -27.90 28.82 -18.46
CA GLU A 590 -29.26 28.39 -18.78
C GLU A 590 -29.73 27.20 -17.95
N LEU A 591 -28.86 26.21 -17.73
CA LEU A 591 -29.16 25.01 -16.97
C LEU A 591 -28.82 25.10 -15.47
N ARG A 592 -28.39 26.29 -15.02
CA ARG A 592 -28.18 26.63 -13.60
C ARG A 592 -27.25 25.64 -12.87
N TYR A 593 -26.16 25.25 -13.50
CA TYR A 593 -25.17 24.33 -12.96
C TYR A 593 -24.51 24.80 -11.66
N ASP A 594 -24.60 26.09 -11.36
CA ASP A 594 -24.09 26.73 -10.15
C ASP A 594 -25.03 26.62 -8.93
N SER A 595 -26.20 25.98 -9.06
CA SER A 595 -27.24 25.94 -8.03
C SER A 595 -26.74 25.28 -6.74
N GLU A 596 -26.11 24.09 -6.84
CA GLU A 596 -25.56 23.36 -5.68
C GLU A 596 -24.50 24.20 -4.94
N MET A 597 -23.58 24.82 -5.66
CA MET A 597 -22.54 25.67 -5.04
C MET A 597 -23.13 26.87 -4.32
N LYS A 598 -24.18 27.47 -4.87
CA LYS A 598 -24.88 28.59 -4.24
C LYS A 598 -25.62 28.18 -2.98
N GLU A 599 -26.24 27.00 -2.97
CA GLU A 599 -26.88 26.42 -1.80
C GLU A 599 -25.87 26.14 -0.69
N ASP A 600 -24.66 25.67 -1.04
CA ASP A 600 -23.54 25.51 -0.14
C ASP A 600 -22.92 26.83 0.36
N GLY A 601 -23.42 27.95 -0.12
CA GLY A 601 -23.02 29.32 0.29
C GLY A 601 -21.74 29.82 -0.35
N ILE A 602 -21.36 29.29 -1.52
CA ILE A 602 -20.25 29.81 -2.34
C ILE A 602 -20.76 31.03 -3.11
N THR A 603 -20.14 32.17 -2.87
CA THR A 603 -20.61 33.47 -3.41
C THR A 603 -19.96 33.84 -4.73
N GLU A 604 -18.75 33.36 -4.99
CA GLU A 604 -18.02 33.60 -6.23
C GLU A 604 -17.89 32.30 -7.01
N ILE A 605 -18.36 32.27 -8.25
CA ILE A 605 -18.34 31.09 -9.10
C ILE A 605 -17.84 31.49 -10.48
N LEU A 606 -16.67 30.97 -10.85
CA LEU A 606 -16.05 31.19 -12.17
C LEU A 606 -16.58 30.16 -13.16
N LYS A 607 -16.90 30.57 -14.35
CA LYS A 607 -17.50 29.74 -15.39
C LYS A 607 -16.66 29.78 -16.66
N PHE A 608 -16.33 28.61 -17.18
CA PHE A 608 -15.53 28.48 -18.38
C PHE A 608 -16.24 27.56 -19.39
N GLY A 609 -16.48 28.09 -20.59
CA GLY A 609 -16.87 27.29 -21.75
C GLY A 609 -15.64 26.98 -22.57
N ILE A 610 -15.38 25.70 -22.81
CA ILE A 610 -14.18 25.20 -23.47
C ILE A 610 -14.60 24.35 -24.67
N ALA A 611 -14.13 24.70 -25.86
CA ALA A 611 -14.41 23.96 -27.08
C ALA A 611 -13.12 23.41 -27.69
N PHE A 612 -13.18 22.17 -28.16
CA PHE A 612 -12.07 21.45 -28.78
C PHE A 612 -12.37 21.05 -30.22
N SER A 613 -11.35 21.06 -31.07
CA SER A 613 -11.40 20.51 -32.42
C SER A 613 -10.01 20.03 -32.85
N GLY A 614 -9.75 18.73 -32.72
CA GLY A 614 -8.41 18.17 -32.87
C GLY A 614 -7.44 18.82 -31.88
N LYS A 615 -6.37 19.44 -32.37
CA LYS A 615 -5.39 20.17 -31.53
C LYS A 615 -5.82 21.58 -31.11
N LYS A 616 -6.89 22.08 -31.68
CA LYS A 616 -7.35 23.44 -31.39
C LYS A 616 -8.24 23.48 -30.16
N VAL A 617 -8.07 24.52 -29.35
CA VAL A 617 -8.90 24.80 -28.18
C VAL A 617 -9.31 26.27 -28.16
N CYS A 618 -10.53 26.54 -27.78
CA CYS A 618 -11.02 27.89 -27.50
C CYS A 618 -11.66 27.92 -26.10
N VAL A 619 -11.29 28.91 -25.30
CA VAL A 619 -11.81 29.10 -23.94
C VAL A 619 -12.50 30.45 -23.85
N ARG A 620 -13.67 30.50 -23.22
CA ARG A 620 -14.41 31.73 -22.86
C ARG A 620 -14.83 31.68 -21.40
N THR A 621 -14.94 32.83 -20.77
CA THR A 621 -15.42 33.02 -19.39
C THR A 621 -16.37 34.20 -19.32
N GLU A 622 -17.24 34.22 -18.30
CA GLU A 622 -18.09 35.37 -17.96
C GLU A 622 -17.26 36.47 -17.30
#